data_a30ea7153703e3fb2878a2487a8895d4
#
_entry.id   a30ea7153703e3fb2878a2487a8895d4
#
_cell.length_a   1.000
_cell.length_b   1.000
_cell.length_c   1.000
_cell.angle_alpha   90.00
_cell.angle_beta   90.00
_cell.angle_gamma   90.00
#
_symmetry.space_group_name_H-M   'P 1'
#
loop_
_entity.id
_entity.type
_entity.pdbx_description
1 polymer ?
#
loop_
_entity_poly.entity_id
_entity_poly.type
_entity_poly.pdbx_seq_one_letter_code
_entity_poly.pdbx_strand_id
1 'polypeptide(L)'
;MTEPDRLLSAGRRPEDVDAALRPRSLDEFVGQQAARDNLRVFIEAARRRGDALDHVLFFGPPGLGKTTLAQIIAKEMGAGFRATSGPVIAKSGDLAALLTNLEDGDVLFIDEIHRLQPQVEEVLYPAMEDRALDLMIGEGPSARSVRIDLPRFTLVGATTRQGLITTPLRDRFGIPIRLQFYTVDELEKVVTRASRLLDLPIAPDGAVEIARRARGTPRIAGRLLRRVRDFAHVLGSDIVDAKLADQALNRLEVDSLGLDAMDRRYLHMIADIYRGGPVGVETLAAGLSEPRDTIEDVIEPYLIQLGLIARTARGRCLNGRGWKHLGIAPPPEAGQDGLFDGV
;
A
#
# COMPACT_ATOMS: atom_id res chain seq x y z
N MET A 1 -28.30 2.78 47.29
CA MET A 1 -28.08 1.93 46.10
C MET A 1 -27.08 2.64 45.23
N THR A 2 -25.83 2.26 45.35
CA THR A 2 -24.67 2.82 44.64
C THR A 2 -24.44 2.02 43.39
N GLU A 3 -24.48 2.69 42.23
CA GLU A 3 -24.09 2.10 40.93
C GLU A 3 -22.61 1.72 40.95
N PRO A 4 -22.24 0.54 40.39
CA PRO A 4 -20.83 0.18 40.29
C PRO A 4 -20.18 0.92 39.13
N ASP A 5 -19.15 1.67 39.48
CA ASP A 5 -18.18 2.28 38.56
C ASP A 5 -17.70 1.27 37.51
N ARG A 6 -18.04 1.50 36.26
CA ARG A 6 -17.49 0.75 35.14
C ARG A 6 -16.10 1.26 34.83
N LEU A 7 -15.11 0.75 35.54
CA LEU A 7 -13.70 0.81 35.17
C LEU A 7 -13.43 -0.13 33.97
N LEU A 8 -13.83 0.29 32.78
CA LEU A 8 -13.26 -0.21 31.52
C LEU A 8 -12.41 0.89 30.93
N SER A 9 -11.19 1.01 31.39
CA SER A 9 -10.12 1.60 30.60
C SER A 9 -9.92 0.72 29.38
N ALA A 10 -10.53 1.10 28.26
CA ALA A 10 -10.28 0.49 26.98
C ALA A 10 -8.79 0.71 26.64
N GLY A 11 -7.96 -0.27 26.91
CA GLY A 11 -6.59 -0.29 26.44
C GLY A 11 -6.63 -0.05 24.92
N ARG A 12 -5.98 1.02 24.46
CA ARG A 12 -5.87 1.35 23.04
C ARG A 12 -5.36 0.11 22.31
N ARG A 13 -6.15 -0.44 21.40
CA ARG A 13 -5.73 -1.57 20.57
C ARG A 13 -4.59 -1.11 19.65
N PRO A 14 -3.67 -1.99 19.23
CA PRO A 14 -2.62 -1.64 18.27
C PRO A 14 -3.16 -0.97 17.00
N GLU A 15 -4.36 -1.35 16.56
CA GLU A 15 -5.08 -0.78 15.41
C GLU A 15 -5.48 0.68 15.63
N ASP A 16 -5.85 1.08 16.86
CA ASP A 16 -6.19 2.46 17.21
C ASP A 16 -4.96 3.37 17.15
N VAL A 17 -3.80 2.85 17.52
CA VAL A 17 -2.53 3.57 17.43
C VAL A 17 -2.15 3.82 15.97
N ASP A 18 -2.30 2.83 15.10
CA ASP A 18 -2.04 2.98 13.67
C ASP A 18 -2.97 3.99 13.02
N ALA A 19 -4.25 4.00 13.40
CA ALA A 19 -5.21 4.98 12.93
C ALA A 19 -4.86 6.41 13.37
N ALA A 20 -4.36 6.58 14.62
CA ALA A 20 -3.95 7.87 15.15
C ALA A 20 -2.70 8.44 14.45
N LEU A 21 -1.81 7.59 13.96
CA LEU A 21 -0.61 8.00 13.24
C LEU A 21 -0.87 8.45 11.80
N ARG A 22 -2.03 8.12 11.21
CA ARG A 22 -2.36 8.48 9.83
C ARG A 22 -2.59 9.98 9.69
N PRO A 23 -2.07 10.59 8.61
CA PRO A 23 -2.39 11.98 8.29
C PRO A 23 -3.90 12.14 7.99
N ARG A 24 -4.44 13.29 8.36
CA ARG A 24 -5.89 13.59 8.26
C ARG A 24 -6.22 14.62 7.19
N SER A 25 -5.23 15.18 6.53
CA SER A 25 -5.39 16.16 5.43
C SER A 25 -4.27 15.99 4.41
N LEU A 26 -4.44 16.57 3.22
CA LEU A 26 -3.37 16.59 2.21
C LEU A 26 -2.14 17.35 2.70
N ASP A 27 -2.29 18.34 3.60
CA ASP A 27 -1.15 19.08 4.14
C ASP A 27 -0.31 18.26 5.12
N GLU A 28 -0.96 17.39 5.90
CA GLU A 28 -0.27 16.47 6.79
C GLU A 28 0.36 15.26 6.07
N PHE A 29 -0.09 14.98 4.84
CA PHE A 29 0.37 13.83 4.07
C PHE A 29 1.73 14.12 3.46
N VAL A 30 2.78 13.47 3.94
CA VAL A 30 4.16 13.60 3.45
C VAL A 30 4.36 12.81 2.17
N GLY A 31 5.17 13.35 1.25
CA GLY A 31 5.51 12.67 0.00
C GLY A 31 4.43 12.77 -1.07
N GLN A 32 4.62 12.05 -2.17
CA GLN A 32 3.69 11.98 -3.31
C GLN A 32 3.28 13.38 -3.83
N GLN A 33 4.23 14.32 -3.94
CA GLN A 33 3.95 15.75 -4.16
C GLN A 33 3.02 15.98 -5.36
N ALA A 34 3.33 15.40 -6.53
CA ALA A 34 2.52 15.57 -7.73
C ALA A 34 1.08 15.05 -7.56
N ALA A 35 0.92 13.92 -6.85
CA ALA A 35 -0.40 13.36 -6.56
C ALA A 35 -1.22 14.28 -5.64
N ARG A 36 -0.58 14.83 -4.60
CA ARG A 36 -1.21 15.77 -3.65
C ARG A 36 -1.63 17.06 -4.32
N ASP A 37 -0.77 17.64 -5.15
CA ASP A 37 -1.05 18.89 -5.85
C ASP A 37 -2.23 18.73 -6.81
N ASN A 38 -2.25 17.64 -7.58
CA ASN A 38 -3.38 17.34 -8.45
C ASN A 38 -4.68 17.09 -7.67
N LEU A 39 -4.62 16.27 -6.61
CA LEU A 39 -5.81 16.01 -5.78
C LEU A 39 -6.35 17.30 -5.15
N ARG A 40 -5.49 18.21 -4.70
CA ARG A 40 -5.91 19.52 -4.16
C ARG A 40 -6.72 20.31 -5.18
N VAL A 41 -6.26 20.36 -6.42
CA VAL A 41 -6.97 21.05 -7.51
C VAL A 41 -8.30 20.37 -7.81
N PHE A 42 -8.34 19.05 -7.92
CA PHE A 42 -9.56 18.32 -8.27
C PHE A 42 -10.61 18.40 -7.16
N ILE A 43 -10.22 18.26 -5.90
CA ILE A 43 -11.11 18.39 -4.73
C ILE A 43 -11.66 19.80 -4.67
N GLU A 44 -10.84 20.83 -4.78
CA GLU A 44 -11.29 22.22 -4.74
C GLU A 44 -12.25 22.54 -5.89
N ALA A 45 -11.96 22.04 -7.09
CA ALA A 45 -12.84 22.24 -8.25
C ALA A 45 -14.20 21.54 -8.07
N ALA A 46 -14.22 20.29 -7.56
CA ALA A 46 -15.45 19.55 -7.28
C ALA A 46 -16.31 20.27 -6.21
N ARG A 47 -15.66 20.70 -5.12
CA ARG A 47 -16.34 21.47 -4.05
C ARG A 47 -16.97 22.77 -4.55
N ARG A 48 -16.26 23.52 -5.40
CA ARG A 48 -16.80 24.79 -5.97
C ARG A 48 -18.01 24.56 -6.88
N ARG A 49 -18.05 23.43 -7.58
CA ARG A 49 -19.20 23.05 -8.41
C ARG A 49 -20.36 22.45 -7.61
N GLY A 50 -20.12 22.02 -6.38
CA GLY A 50 -21.08 21.26 -5.56
C GLY A 50 -21.30 19.84 -6.09
N ASP A 51 -20.29 19.27 -6.75
CA ASP A 51 -20.31 17.93 -7.32
C ASP A 51 -19.51 16.92 -6.48
N ALA A 52 -19.81 15.63 -6.67
CA ALA A 52 -18.88 14.57 -6.24
C ALA A 52 -17.56 14.66 -7.01
N LEU A 53 -16.46 14.21 -6.41
CA LEU A 53 -15.18 14.10 -7.12
C LEU A 53 -15.29 13.01 -8.19
N ASP A 54 -14.60 13.16 -9.31
CA ASP A 54 -14.45 12.10 -10.30
C ASP A 54 -13.83 10.85 -9.67
N HIS A 55 -14.13 9.67 -10.22
CA HIS A 55 -13.61 8.40 -9.70
C HIS A 55 -12.08 8.34 -9.76
N VAL A 56 -11.45 7.90 -8.66
CA VAL A 56 -10.00 7.89 -8.47
C VAL A 56 -9.47 6.47 -8.43
N LEU A 57 -8.41 6.19 -9.18
CA LEU A 57 -7.68 4.92 -9.13
C LEU A 57 -6.28 5.13 -8.57
N PHE A 58 -6.00 4.63 -7.36
CA PHE A 58 -4.67 4.56 -6.80
C PHE A 58 -3.98 3.25 -7.16
N PHE A 59 -2.79 3.31 -7.73
CA PHE A 59 -2.00 2.12 -8.03
C PHE A 59 -0.53 2.28 -7.62
N GLY A 60 0.10 1.18 -7.25
CA GLY A 60 1.49 1.12 -6.79
C GLY A 60 1.69 0.14 -5.65
N PRO A 61 2.93 -0.07 -5.22
CA PRO A 61 3.30 -1.01 -4.17
C PRO A 61 2.47 -0.89 -2.89
N PRO A 62 2.40 -1.94 -2.05
CA PRO A 62 1.67 -1.88 -0.78
C PRO A 62 2.35 -0.92 0.21
N GLY A 63 1.58 -0.36 1.13
CA GLY A 63 2.12 0.46 2.24
C GLY A 63 2.44 1.92 1.89
N LEU A 64 2.09 2.42 0.69
CA LEU A 64 2.37 3.78 0.24
C LEU A 64 1.30 4.83 0.63
N GLY A 65 0.19 4.41 1.27
CA GLY A 65 -0.84 5.32 1.76
C GLY A 65 -2.10 5.43 0.90
N LYS A 66 -2.39 4.47 0.00
CA LYS A 66 -3.60 4.45 -0.85
C LYS A 66 -4.90 4.63 -0.03
N THR A 67 -5.09 3.82 0.99
CA THR A 67 -6.24 3.91 1.90
C THR A 67 -6.29 5.24 2.66
N THR A 68 -5.13 5.76 3.06
CA THR A 68 -5.04 7.05 3.77
C THR A 68 -5.45 8.20 2.86
N LEU A 69 -4.99 8.22 1.60
CA LEU A 69 -5.41 9.23 0.63
C LEU A 69 -6.91 9.16 0.34
N ALA A 70 -7.49 7.96 0.26
CA ALA A 70 -8.95 7.80 0.08
C ALA A 70 -9.73 8.38 1.27
N GLN A 71 -9.26 8.17 2.51
CA GLN A 71 -9.86 8.78 3.70
C GLN A 71 -9.70 10.30 3.72
N ILE A 72 -8.56 10.82 3.27
CA ILE A 72 -8.33 12.26 3.15
C ILE A 72 -9.27 12.88 2.12
N ILE A 73 -9.45 12.24 0.95
CA ILE A 73 -10.40 12.70 -0.08
C ILE A 73 -11.79 12.85 0.53
N ALA A 74 -12.31 11.82 1.20
CA ALA A 74 -13.63 11.87 1.82
C ALA A 74 -13.74 13.02 2.83
N LYS A 75 -12.74 13.16 3.70
CA LYS A 75 -12.71 14.22 4.70
C LYS A 75 -12.64 15.62 4.09
N GLU A 76 -11.80 15.81 3.07
CA GLU A 76 -11.65 17.10 2.40
C GLU A 76 -12.90 17.47 1.57
N MET A 77 -13.59 16.47 1.04
CA MET A 77 -14.91 16.65 0.38
C MET A 77 -16.06 16.89 1.38
N GLY A 78 -15.84 16.63 2.68
CA GLY A 78 -16.91 16.67 3.69
C GLY A 78 -17.91 15.53 3.54
N ALA A 79 -17.51 14.42 2.98
CA ALA A 79 -18.32 13.27 2.58
C ALA A 79 -18.16 12.09 3.55
N GLY A 80 -19.15 11.19 3.57
CA GLY A 80 -19.03 9.91 4.25
C GLY A 80 -17.98 9.01 3.60
N PHE A 81 -17.39 8.09 4.37
CA PHE A 81 -16.38 7.16 3.90
C PHE A 81 -16.79 5.73 4.18
N ARG A 82 -16.94 4.94 3.13
CA ARG A 82 -17.21 3.50 3.21
C ARG A 82 -16.07 2.73 2.57
N ALA A 83 -15.57 1.72 3.26
CA ALA A 83 -14.42 0.94 2.81
C ALA A 83 -14.75 -0.55 2.72
N THR A 84 -14.29 -1.16 1.66
CA THR A 84 -14.36 -2.60 1.42
C THR A 84 -13.13 -3.05 0.63
N SER A 85 -13.07 -4.31 0.22
CA SER A 85 -12.03 -4.82 -0.65
C SER A 85 -12.58 -5.76 -1.71
N GLY A 86 -11.88 -5.90 -2.84
CA GLY A 86 -12.29 -6.78 -3.93
C GLY A 86 -12.63 -8.20 -3.47
N PRO A 87 -11.77 -8.88 -2.67
CA PRO A 87 -12.04 -10.22 -2.18
C PRO A 87 -13.29 -10.37 -1.29
N VAL A 88 -13.72 -9.31 -0.61
CA VAL A 88 -14.91 -9.31 0.26
C VAL A 88 -16.19 -9.25 -0.55
N ILE A 89 -16.16 -8.63 -1.72
CA ILE A 89 -17.32 -8.52 -2.62
C ILE A 89 -17.40 -9.80 -3.47
N ALA A 90 -18.09 -10.81 -2.95
CA ALA A 90 -18.18 -12.11 -3.61
C ALA A 90 -19.20 -12.16 -4.74
N LYS A 91 -20.26 -11.36 -4.68
CA LYS A 91 -21.39 -11.37 -5.61
C LYS A 91 -21.80 -9.95 -6.00
N SER A 92 -22.46 -9.81 -7.15
CA SER A 92 -23.03 -8.53 -7.62
C SER A 92 -24.03 -7.94 -6.62
N GLY A 93 -24.79 -8.77 -5.89
CA GLY A 93 -25.69 -8.33 -4.82
C GLY A 93 -24.99 -7.68 -3.63
N ASP A 94 -23.77 -8.12 -3.28
CA ASP A 94 -22.99 -7.52 -2.19
C ASP A 94 -22.60 -6.08 -2.57
N LEU A 95 -22.16 -5.88 -3.83
CA LEU A 95 -21.83 -4.57 -4.34
C LEU A 95 -23.05 -3.68 -4.45
N ALA A 96 -24.18 -4.21 -4.95
CA ALA A 96 -25.43 -3.47 -5.05
C ALA A 96 -25.90 -2.97 -3.68
N ALA A 97 -25.80 -3.80 -2.64
CA ALA A 97 -26.12 -3.41 -1.27
C ALA A 97 -25.21 -2.29 -0.75
N LEU A 98 -23.92 -2.32 -1.08
CA LEU A 98 -23.00 -1.23 -0.72
C LEU A 98 -23.37 0.08 -1.42
N LEU A 99 -23.64 0.03 -2.72
CA LEU A 99 -23.93 1.21 -3.54
C LEU A 99 -25.27 1.86 -3.19
N THR A 100 -26.32 1.07 -2.94
CA THR A 100 -27.64 1.57 -2.56
C THR A 100 -27.71 2.18 -1.15
N ASN A 101 -26.74 1.87 -0.30
CA ASN A 101 -26.61 2.46 1.04
C ASN A 101 -25.72 3.71 1.09
N LEU A 102 -25.22 4.20 -0.05
CA LEU A 102 -24.44 5.44 -0.10
C LEU A 102 -25.38 6.65 0.02
N GLU A 103 -24.87 7.71 0.62
CA GLU A 103 -25.49 9.02 0.64
C GLU A 103 -24.89 9.92 -0.46
N ASP A 104 -25.54 11.04 -0.74
CA ASP A 104 -25.08 11.95 -1.80
C ASP A 104 -23.71 12.54 -1.46
N GLY A 105 -22.76 12.33 -2.35
CA GLY A 105 -21.37 12.77 -2.20
C GLY A 105 -20.45 11.76 -1.50
N ASP A 106 -20.95 10.64 -1.00
CA ASP A 106 -20.14 9.63 -0.29
C ASP A 106 -18.96 9.11 -1.13
N VAL A 107 -17.91 8.71 -0.43
CA VAL A 107 -16.73 8.04 -0.99
C VAL A 107 -16.78 6.56 -0.67
N LEU A 108 -16.87 5.73 -1.71
CA LEU A 108 -16.71 4.28 -1.64
C LEU A 108 -15.27 3.90 -1.98
N PHE A 109 -14.55 3.32 -1.03
CA PHE A 109 -13.20 2.81 -1.23
C PHE A 109 -13.20 1.29 -1.41
N ILE A 110 -12.62 0.81 -2.52
CA ILE A 110 -12.42 -0.63 -2.77
C ILE A 110 -10.93 -0.91 -2.87
N ASP A 111 -10.38 -1.55 -1.83
CA ASP A 111 -8.98 -2.02 -1.85
C ASP A 111 -8.85 -3.30 -2.69
N GLU A 112 -7.67 -3.53 -3.29
CA GLU A 112 -7.41 -4.69 -4.16
C GLU A 112 -8.50 -4.86 -5.24
N ILE A 113 -8.91 -3.76 -5.88
CA ILE A 113 -10.03 -3.72 -6.84
C ILE A 113 -9.81 -4.67 -8.03
N HIS A 114 -8.56 -4.99 -8.37
CA HIS A 114 -8.20 -5.97 -9.41
C HIS A 114 -8.62 -7.41 -9.08
N ARG A 115 -9.06 -7.68 -7.85
CA ARG A 115 -9.54 -8.99 -7.40
C ARG A 115 -11.06 -9.11 -7.44
N LEU A 116 -11.76 -8.12 -7.98
CA LEU A 116 -13.19 -8.24 -8.25
C LEU A 116 -13.45 -9.34 -9.28
N GLN A 117 -14.51 -10.09 -9.06
CA GLN A 117 -14.96 -11.05 -10.07
C GLN A 117 -15.58 -10.31 -11.26
N PRO A 118 -15.48 -10.83 -12.50
CA PRO A 118 -16.02 -10.17 -13.70
C PRO A 118 -17.50 -9.78 -13.59
N GLN A 119 -18.32 -10.64 -13.00
CA GLN A 119 -19.75 -10.36 -12.78
C GLN A 119 -20.00 -9.20 -11.83
N VAL A 120 -19.12 -8.96 -10.85
CA VAL A 120 -19.19 -7.83 -9.93
C VAL A 120 -18.70 -6.56 -10.63
N GLU A 121 -17.65 -6.69 -11.42
CA GLU A 121 -17.09 -5.59 -12.18
C GLU A 121 -18.10 -5.02 -13.20
N GLU A 122 -18.87 -5.88 -13.86
CA GLU A 122 -19.93 -5.47 -14.80
C GLU A 122 -21.02 -4.60 -14.15
N VAL A 123 -21.30 -4.80 -12.86
CA VAL A 123 -22.25 -3.96 -12.11
C VAL A 123 -21.66 -2.57 -11.79
N LEU A 124 -20.34 -2.45 -11.69
CA LEU A 124 -19.70 -1.14 -11.47
C LEU A 124 -19.81 -0.23 -12.69
N TYR A 125 -19.84 -0.75 -13.90
CA TYR A 125 -19.82 0.08 -15.10
C TYR A 125 -20.99 1.08 -15.16
N PRO A 126 -22.28 0.65 -15.13
CA PRO A 126 -23.39 1.57 -15.13
C PRO A 126 -23.46 2.40 -13.83
N ALA A 127 -22.98 1.87 -12.70
CA ALA A 127 -22.93 2.62 -11.46
C ALA A 127 -21.98 3.81 -11.55
N MET A 128 -20.82 3.65 -12.21
CA MET A 128 -19.84 4.73 -12.38
C MET A 128 -20.23 5.74 -13.47
N GLU A 129 -20.80 5.28 -14.58
CA GLU A 129 -21.13 6.16 -15.71
C GLU A 129 -22.48 6.84 -15.55
N ASP A 130 -23.53 6.03 -15.28
CA ASP A 130 -24.92 6.48 -15.28
C ASP A 130 -25.50 6.73 -13.88
N ARG A 131 -24.75 6.38 -12.83
CA ARG A 131 -25.25 6.37 -11.44
C ARG A 131 -26.51 5.51 -11.30
N ALA A 132 -26.48 4.35 -11.90
CA ALA A 132 -27.59 3.42 -11.88
C ALA A 132 -27.10 1.97 -11.74
N LEU A 133 -27.95 1.13 -11.17
CA LEU A 133 -27.76 -0.31 -11.11
C LEU A 133 -28.84 -1.00 -11.91
N ASP A 134 -28.46 -1.91 -12.78
CA ASP A 134 -29.37 -2.82 -13.47
C ASP A 134 -29.31 -4.19 -12.80
N LEU A 135 -30.33 -4.51 -12.01
CA LEU A 135 -30.42 -5.77 -11.27
C LEU A 135 -31.46 -6.71 -11.88
N MET A 136 -31.07 -7.95 -12.10
CA MET A 136 -32.01 -9.00 -12.48
C MET A 136 -32.69 -9.56 -11.22
N ILE A 137 -34.00 -9.41 -11.13
CA ILE A 137 -34.83 -9.96 -10.04
C ILE A 137 -35.66 -11.13 -10.57
N GLY A 138 -35.60 -12.27 -9.88
CA GLY A 138 -36.25 -13.51 -10.27
C GLY A 138 -35.34 -14.47 -11.03
N GLU A 139 -35.83 -15.64 -11.34
CA GLU A 139 -35.10 -16.69 -12.04
C GLU A 139 -35.87 -17.13 -13.32
N GLY A 140 -35.12 -17.59 -14.32
CA GLY A 140 -35.66 -18.11 -15.57
C GLY A 140 -36.42 -17.08 -16.42
N PRO A 141 -37.43 -17.50 -17.20
CA PRO A 141 -38.15 -16.62 -18.12
C PRO A 141 -38.94 -15.49 -17.44
N SER A 142 -39.15 -15.57 -16.14
CA SER A 142 -39.87 -14.54 -15.34
C SER A 142 -38.92 -13.49 -14.74
N ALA A 143 -37.62 -13.60 -14.98
CA ALA A 143 -36.64 -12.60 -14.52
C ALA A 143 -36.92 -11.24 -15.15
N ARG A 144 -36.89 -10.19 -14.31
CA ARG A 144 -37.07 -8.81 -14.74
C ARG A 144 -35.87 -7.97 -14.39
N SER A 145 -35.43 -7.12 -15.31
CA SER A 145 -34.44 -6.09 -15.00
C SER A 145 -35.13 -4.93 -14.27
N VAL A 146 -34.54 -4.54 -13.14
CA VAL A 146 -34.95 -3.37 -12.37
C VAL A 146 -33.77 -2.40 -12.33
N ARG A 147 -33.97 -1.18 -12.82
CA ARG A 147 -33.01 -0.09 -12.75
C ARG A 147 -33.24 0.70 -11.45
N ILE A 148 -32.16 0.84 -10.67
CA ILE A 148 -32.13 1.59 -9.41
C ILE A 148 -31.19 2.77 -9.60
N ASP A 149 -31.70 3.99 -9.41
CA ASP A 149 -30.87 5.19 -9.44
C ASP A 149 -30.02 5.29 -8.16
N LEU A 150 -28.77 5.65 -8.31
CA LEU A 150 -27.80 5.82 -7.21
C LEU A 150 -27.59 7.31 -6.92
N PRO A 151 -27.30 7.69 -5.66
CA PRO A 151 -26.83 9.02 -5.32
C PRO A 151 -25.49 9.31 -6.03
N ARG A 152 -25.11 10.58 -6.09
CA ARG A 152 -23.76 10.94 -6.56
C ARG A 152 -22.75 10.39 -5.57
N PHE A 153 -21.73 9.73 -6.06
CA PHE A 153 -20.66 9.18 -5.21
C PHE A 153 -19.32 9.21 -5.93
N THR A 154 -18.25 9.14 -5.17
CA THR A 154 -16.88 8.94 -5.69
C THR A 154 -16.43 7.53 -5.40
N LEU A 155 -16.12 6.76 -6.44
CA LEU A 155 -15.42 5.50 -6.28
C LEU A 155 -13.92 5.76 -6.21
N VAL A 156 -13.27 5.28 -5.15
CA VAL A 156 -11.81 5.25 -5.04
C VAL A 156 -11.34 3.80 -5.07
N GLY A 157 -10.80 3.38 -6.20
CA GLY A 157 -10.17 2.06 -6.36
C GLY A 157 -8.71 2.08 -5.94
N ALA A 158 -8.25 1.02 -5.29
CA ALA A 158 -6.83 0.83 -5.01
C ALA A 158 -6.34 -0.54 -5.50
N THR A 159 -5.12 -0.58 -6.06
CA THR A 159 -4.52 -1.82 -6.53
C THR A 159 -3.00 -1.81 -6.38
N THR A 160 -2.42 -2.97 -6.13
CA THR A 160 -0.98 -3.23 -6.26
C THR A 160 -0.60 -3.62 -7.68
N ARG A 161 -1.56 -4.13 -8.47
CA ARG A 161 -1.36 -4.74 -9.80
C ARG A 161 -2.22 -4.06 -10.86
N GLN A 162 -1.80 -2.89 -11.34
CA GLN A 162 -2.54 -2.14 -12.38
C GLN A 162 -2.82 -2.98 -13.63
N GLY A 163 -1.89 -3.83 -14.03
CA GLY A 163 -2.03 -4.68 -15.22
C GLY A 163 -3.11 -5.76 -15.15
N LEU A 164 -3.66 -6.03 -13.95
CA LEU A 164 -4.78 -6.95 -13.76
C LEU A 164 -6.15 -6.28 -13.78
N ILE A 165 -6.22 -4.95 -13.81
CA ILE A 165 -7.47 -4.23 -13.98
C ILE A 165 -7.85 -4.30 -15.47
N THR A 166 -9.10 -4.66 -15.75
CA THR A 166 -9.61 -4.68 -17.12
C THR A 166 -9.59 -3.26 -17.72
N THR A 167 -9.40 -3.18 -19.02
CA THR A 167 -9.41 -1.89 -19.72
C THR A 167 -10.73 -1.14 -19.53
N PRO A 168 -11.92 -1.79 -19.63
CA PRO A 168 -13.19 -1.11 -19.40
C PRO A 168 -13.32 -0.49 -18.01
N LEU A 169 -12.88 -1.18 -16.95
CA LEU A 169 -12.92 -0.62 -15.60
C LEU A 169 -11.92 0.53 -15.44
N ARG A 170 -10.70 0.36 -15.94
CA ARG A 170 -9.65 1.37 -15.82
C ARG A 170 -10.05 2.69 -16.49
N ASP A 171 -10.64 2.63 -17.67
CA ASP A 171 -10.99 3.81 -18.47
C ASP A 171 -12.14 4.64 -17.85
N ARG A 172 -12.87 4.07 -16.89
CA ARG A 172 -13.92 4.75 -16.10
C ARG A 172 -13.38 5.55 -14.92
N PHE A 173 -12.10 5.40 -14.58
CA PHE A 173 -11.48 6.25 -13.59
C PHE A 173 -10.92 7.52 -14.24
N GLY A 174 -11.55 8.66 -13.95
CA GLY A 174 -11.11 9.97 -14.46
C GLY A 174 -9.79 10.44 -13.87
N ILE A 175 -9.41 9.93 -12.68
CA ILE A 175 -8.23 10.37 -11.94
C ILE A 175 -7.33 9.16 -11.60
N PRO A 176 -6.48 8.67 -12.54
CA PRO A 176 -5.50 7.65 -12.25
C PRO A 176 -4.25 8.26 -11.58
N ILE A 177 -3.87 7.75 -10.41
CA ILE A 177 -2.72 8.23 -9.64
C ILE A 177 -1.79 7.07 -9.28
N ARG A 178 -0.55 7.15 -9.78
CA ARG A 178 0.51 6.23 -9.41
C ARG A 178 1.22 6.71 -8.17
N LEU A 179 1.26 5.89 -7.12
CA LEU A 179 2.06 6.13 -5.92
C LEU A 179 3.44 5.49 -6.09
N GLN A 180 4.46 6.23 -5.65
CA GLN A 180 5.86 5.83 -5.74
C GLN A 180 6.43 5.56 -4.35
N PHE A 181 7.54 4.85 -4.29
CA PHE A 181 8.27 4.71 -3.05
C PHE A 181 8.76 6.08 -2.57
N TYR A 182 8.77 6.25 -1.27
CA TYR A 182 9.22 7.47 -0.61
C TYR A 182 10.73 7.55 -0.58
N THR A 183 11.27 8.75 -0.66
CA THR A 183 12.68 9.02 -0.38
C THR A 183 12.98 8.89 1.12
N VAL A 184 14.25 8.81 1.47
CA VAL A 184 14.68 8.78 2.88
C VAL A 184 14.24 10.06 3.60
N ASP A 185 14.39 11.23 2.96
CA ASP A 185 14.02 12.53 3.54
C ASP A 185 12.51 12.66 3.77
N GLU A 186 11.69 12.08 2.90
CA GLU A 186 10.24 12.02 3.10
C GLU A 186 9.89 11.10 4.27
N LEU A 187 10.53 9.93 4.36
CA LEU A 187 10.31 8.99 5.46
C LEU A 187 10.84 9.50 6.79
N GLU A 188 11.93 10.24 6.82
CA GLU A 188 12.39 10.93 8.02
C GLU A 188 11.30 11.85 8.60
N LYS A 189 10.64 12.64 7.75
CA LYS A 189 9.51 13.49 8.17
C LYS A 189 8.35 12.66 8.70
N VAL A 190 8.04 11.52 8.07
CA VAL A 190 7.01 10.58 8.54
C VAL A 190 7.38 10.01 9.91
N VAL A 191 8.63 9.55 10.09
CA VAL A 191 9.13 9.00 11.37
C VAL A 191 9.11 10.06 12.46
N THR A 192 9.59 11.27 12.18
CA THR A 192 9.62 12.39 13.14
C THR A 192 8.21 12.82 13.54
N ARG A 193 7.25 12.86 12.61
CA ARG A 193 5.85 13.12 12.94
C ARG A 193 5.27 12.01 13.82
N ALA A 194 5.51 10.74 13.44
CA ALA A 194 5.01 9.59 14.16
C ALA A 194 5.62 9.47 15.58
N SER A 195 6.90 9.79 15.75
CA SER A 195 7.57 9.77 17.06
C SER A 195 6.94 10.76 18.04
N ARG A 196 6.60 11.98 17.56
CA ARG A 196 5.89 12.98 18.37
C ARG A 196 4.51 12.50 18.83
N LEU A 197 3.76 11.82 17.94
CA LEU A 197 2.45 11.26 18.27
C LEU A 197 2.51 10.04 19.21
N LEU A 198 3.68 9.43 19.31
CA LEU A 198 3.96 8.29 20.19
C LEU A 198 4.65 8.73 21.50
N ASP A 199 4.84 10.02 21.71
CA ASP A 199 5.61 10.59 22.84
C ASP A 199 7.00 9.94 22.98
N LEU A 200 7.66 9.68 21.82
CA LEU A 200 8.98 9.08 21.75
C LEU A 200 10.01 10.12 21.28
N PRO A 201 10.86 10.63 22.16
CA PRO A 201 11.96 11.51 21.74
C PRO A 201 12.89 10.80 20.76
N ILE A 202 13.13 11.42 19.61
CA ILE A 202 14.03 10.89 18.58
C ILE A 202 14.96 11.99 18.08
N ALA A 203 16.24 11.65 17.97
CA ALA A 203 17.23 12.52 17.35
C ALA A 203 17.10 12.46 15.80
N PRO A 204 17.50 13.52 15.07
CA PRO A 204 17.41 13.52 13.60
C PRO A 204 18.12 12.33 12.94
N ASP A 205 19.30 11.96 13.44
CA ASP A 205 20.08 10.81 12.95
C ASP A 205 19.40 9.46 13.23
N GLY A 206 18.71 9.32 14.36
CA GLY A 206 17.88 8.14 14.66
C GLY A 206 16.67 8.04 13.73
N ALA A 207 16.03 9.17 13.40
CA ALA A 207 14.92 9.20 12.45
C ALA A 207 15.39 8.82 11.03
N VAL A 208 16.54 9.32 10.58
CA VAL A 208 17.16 8.97 9.30
C VAL A 208 17.50 7.48 9.24
N GLU A 209 18.03 6.91 10.33
CA GLU A 209 18.40 5.49 10.35
C GLU A 209 17.18 4.59 10.19
N ILE A 210 16.06 4.90 10.88
CA ILE A 210 14.79 4.18 10.69
C ILE A 210 14.25 4.39 9.28
N ALA A 211 14.26 5.62 8.77
CA ALA A 211 13.77 5.98 7.44
C ALA A 211 14.52 5.22 6.33
N ARG A 212 15.84 5.14 6.42
CA ARG A 212 16.70 4.43 5.47
C ARG A 212 16.35 2.95 5.35
N ARG A 213 16.00 2.29 6.46
CA ARG A 213 15.64 0.86 6.49
C ARG A 213 14.15 0.60 6.29
N ALA A 214 13.34 1.63 6.05
CA ALA A 214 11.90 1.51 5.91
C ALA A 214 11.41 1.09 4.51
N ARG A 215 12.29 0.66 3.62
CA ARG A 215 11.96 0.12 2.28
C ARG A 215 11.11 1.08 1.45
N GLY A 216 11.32 2.38 1.58
CA GLY A 216 10.56 3.38 0.85
C GLY A 216 9.06 3.44 1.19
N THR A 217 8.60 2.86 2.32
CA THR A 217 7.18 2.81 2.65
C THR A 217 6.85 3.32 4.05
N PRO A 218 5.87 4.23 4.20
CA PRO A 218 5.42 4.74 5.49
C PRO A 218 4.93 3.64 6.46
N ARG A 219 4.29 2.59 5.95
CA ARG A 219 3.82 1.45 6.77
C ARG A 219 4.97 0.75 7.47
N ILE A 220 6.07 0.49 6.76
CA ILE A 220 7.25 -0.14 7.36
C ILE A 220 7.95 0.83 8.30
N ALA A 221 8.08 2.13 7.94
CA ALA A 221 8.64 3.15 8.82
C ALA A 221 7.93 3.19 10.17
N GLY A 222 6.60 3.24 10.18
CA GLY A 222 5.80 3.20 11.40
C GLY A 222 5.95 1.90 12.19
N ARG A 223 6.06 0.75 11.50
CA ARG A 223 6.31 -0.54 12.15
C ARG A 223 7.68 -0.59 12.82
N LEU A 224 8.73 -0.16 12.12
CA LEU A 224 10.08 -0.12 12.65
C LEU A 224 10.21 0.85 13.83
N LEU A 225 9.64 2.06 13.72
CA LEU A 225 9.62 3.04 14.81
C LEU A 225 9.03 2.46 16.10
N ARG A 226 7.91 1.74 16.01
CA ARG A 226 7.30 1.09 17.19
C ARG A 226 8.20 0.03 17.79
N ARG A 227 8.88 -0.76 16.96
CA ARG A 227 9.83 -1.75 17.48
C ARG A 227 11.04 -1.09 18.14
N VAL A 228 11.59 -0.04 17.52
CA VAL A 228 12.69 0.74 18.13
C VAL A 228 12.26 1.36 19.46
N ARG A 229 11.01 1.86 19.56
CA ARG A 229 10.44 2.34 20.82
C ARG A 229 10.46 1.28 21.91
N ASP A 230 10.09 0.03 21.59
CA ASP A 230 10.09 -1.05 22.57
C ASP A 230 11.50 -1.30 23.11
N PHE A 231 12.55 -1.24 22.24
CA PHE A 231 13.94 -1.31 22.66
C PHE A 231 14.36 -0.12 23.52
N ALA A 232 13.98 1.11 23.14
CA ALA A 232 14.28 2.32 23.92
C ALA A 232 13.72 2.22 25.34
N HIS A 233 12.48 1.78 25.49
CA HIS A 233 11.83 1.59 26.79
C HIS A 233 12.55 0.56 27.66
N VAL A 234 12.92 -0.60 27.09
CA VAL A 234 13.61 -1.67 27.84
C VAL A 234 15.01 -1.25 28.26
N LEU A 235 15.71 -0.47 27.42
CA LEU A 235 17.06 0.01 27.71
C LEU A 235 17.07 1.26 28.58
N GLY A 236 15.91 1.84 28.89
CA GLY A 236 15.79 3.08 29.69
C GLY A 236 16.42 4.29 29.01
N SER A 237 16.36 4.34 27.66
CA SER A 237 16.93 5.46 26.91
C SER A 237 15.92 6.59 26.78
N ASP A 238 16.34 7.81 27.10
CA ASP A 238 15.52 9.03 27.03
C ASP A 238 15.32 9.51 25.58
N ILE A 239 16.20 9.10 24.65
CA ILE A 239 16.15 9.53 23.26
C ILE A 239 16.60 8.40 22.33
N VAL A 240 15.97 8.29 21.18
CA VAL A 240 16.38 7.36 20.10
C VAL A 240 17.36 8.08 19.17
N ASP A 241 18.63 7.75 19.28
CA ASP A 241 19.71 8.16 18.36
C ASP A 241 19.96 7.10 17.26
N ALA A 242 20.87 7.39 16.35
CA ALA A 242 21.25 6.44 15.29
C ALA A 242 21.82 5.12 15.83
N LYS A 243 22.58 5.16 16.93
CA LYS A 243 23.17 3.97 17.53
C LYS A 243 22.13 3.02 18.09
N LEU A 244 21.18 3.55 18.85
CA LEU A 244 20.07 2.77 19.40
C LEU A 244 19.18 2.22 18.29
N ALA A 245 18.85 3.04 17.28
CA ALA A 245 18.08 2.63 16.12
C ALA A 245 18.78 1.49 15.37
N ASP A 246 20.08 1.62 15.07
CA ASP A 246 20.87 0.58 14.40
C ASP A 246 20.91 -0.74 15.21
N GLN A 247 21.18 -0.66 16.51
CA GLN A 247 21.19 -1.84 17.38
C GLN A 247 19.84 -2.55 17.42
N ALA A 248 18.76 -1.81 17.54
CA ALA A 248 17.41 -2.37 17.55
C ALA A 248 17.05 -3.02 16.20
N LEU A 249 17.34 -2.34 15.08
CA LEU A 249 17.03 -2.84 13.73
C LEU A 249 17.89 -4.08 13.37
N ASN A 250 19.14 -4.12 13.77
CA ASN A 250 19.98 -5.30 13.59
C ASN A 250 19.47 -6.50 14.38
N ARG A 251 18.97 -6.31 15.62
CA ARG A 251 18.30 -7.37 16.39
C ARG A 251 17.00 -7.85 15.76
N LEU A 252 16.34 -7.01 14.98
CA LEU A 252 15.15 -7.36 14.20
C LEU A 252 15.50 -7.97 12.83
N GLU A 253 16.79 -8.25 12.60
CA GLU A 253 17.32 -8.79 11.33
C GLU A 253 17.02 -7.92 10.10
N VAL A 254 16.83 -6.62 10.30
CA VAL A 254 16.69 -5.64 9.22
C VAL A 254 18.05 -5.04 8.93
N ASP A 255 18.59 -5.30 7.75
CA ASP A 255 19.93 -4.84 7.37
C ASP A 255 19.99 -3.34 6.97
N SER A 256 21.18 -2.88 6.57
CA SER A 256 21.42 -1.47 6.20
C SER A 256 20.62 -0.98 4.98
N LEU A 257 20.14 -1.88 4.12
CA LEU A 257 19.23 -1.57 3.00
C LEU A 257 17.74 -1.76 3.37
N GLY A 258 17.44 -2.18 4.59
CA GLY A 258 16.08 -2.50 5.03
C GLY A 258 15.59 -3.88 4.59
N LEU A 259 16.50 -4.76 4.18
CA LEU A 259 16.14 -6.14 3.83
C LEU A 259 15.99 -6.98 5.10
N ASP A 260 14.91 -7.74 5.16
CA ASP A 260 14.65 -8.69 6.24
C ASP A 260 15.22 -10.10 5.92
N ALA A 261 14.99 -11.03 6.82
CA ALA A 261 15.46 -12.41 6.66
C ALA A 261 14.89 -13.08 5.40
N MET A 262 13.63 -12.77 5.03
CA MET A 262 13.00 -13.35 3.85
C MET A 262 13.59 -12.79 2.55
N ASP A 263 13.83 -11.47 2.49
CA ASP A 263 14.50 -10.84 1.34
C ASP A 263 15.89 -11.44 1.10
N ARG A 264 16.68 -11.58 2.19
CA ARG A 264 18.02 -12.18 2.10
C ARG A 264 17.94 -13.63 1.66
N ARG A 265 17.00 -14.42 2.22
CA ARG A 265 16.79 -15.81 1.82
C ARG A 265 16.41 -15.92 0.34
N TYR A 266 15.59 -14.99 -0.14
CA TYR A 266 15.21 -14.90 -1.57
C TYR A 266 16.45 -14.64 -2.45
N LEU A 267 17.30 -13.66 -2.10
CA LEU A 267 18.51 -13.34 -2.84
C LEU A 267 19.51 -14.50 -2.82
N HIS A 268 19.74 -15.11 -1.64
CA HIS A 268 20.62 -16.28 -1.49
C HIS A 268 20.14 -17.47 -2.32
N MET A 269 18.83 -17.71 -2.38
CA MET A 269 18.29 -18.79 -3.21
C MET A 269 18.66 -18.59 -4.69
N ILE A 270 18.53 -17.37 -5.22
CA ILE A 270 18.91 -17.09 -6.61
C ILE A 270 20.44 -17.21 -6.77
N ALA A 271 21.22 -16.72 -5.81
CA ALA A 271 22.68 -16.75 -5.87
C ALA A 271 23.25 -18.18 -5.81
N ASP A 272 22.91 -18.89 -4.72
CA ASP A 272 23.61 -20.13 -4.33
C ASP A 272 23.06 -21.34 -5.09
N ILE A 273 21.72 -21.43 -5.25
CA ILE A 273 21.07 -22.58 -5.88
C ILE A 273 21.02 -22.41 -7.40
N TYR A 274 20.66 -21.20 -7.87
CA TYR A 274 20.44 -20.95 -9.30
C TYR A 274 21.56 -20.14 -9.96
N ARG A 275 22.71 -19.98 -9.29
CA ARG A 275 23.92 -19.31 -9.83
C ARG A 275 23.64 -17.92 -10.41
N GLY A 276 22.74 -17.17 -9.77
CA GLY A 276 22.34 -15.84 -10.21
C GLY A 276 21.12 -15.80 -11.14
N GLY A 277 20.59 -16.93 -11.54
CA GLY A 277 19.42 -17.05 -12.42
C GLY A 277 19.78 -17.26 -13.91
N PRO A 278 18.78 -17.22 -14.83
CA PRO A 278 17.37 -16.91 -14.58
C PRO A 278 16.58 -18.05 -13.90
N VAL A 279 15.72 -17.70 -12.95
CA VAL A 279 14.86 -18.66 -12.23
C VAL A 279 13.38 -18.21 -12.25
N GLY A 280 12.47 -19.17 -12.47
CA GLY A 280 11.03 -18.91 -12.51
C GLY A 280 10.46 -18.57 -11.13
N VAL A 281 9.40 -17.74 -11.08
CA VAL A 281 8.76 -17.34 -9.80
C VAL A 281 8.16 -18.54 -9.06
N GLU A 282 7.58 -19.50 -9.76
CA GLU A 282 6.98 -20.72 -9.16
C GLU A 282 8.05 -21.56 -8.44
N THR A 283 9.24 -21.62 -9.01
CA THR A 283 10.38 -22.33 -8.41
C THR A 283 10.84 -21.63 -7.13
N LEU A 284 10.90 -20.29 -7.15
CA LEU A 284 11.24 -19.49 -5.96
C LEU A 284 10.14 -19.60 -4.90
N ALA A 285 8.87 -19.57 -5.29
CA ALA A 285 7.71 -19.71 -4.43
C ALA A 285 7.77 -21.06 -3.67
N ALA A 286 7.98 -22.15 -4.39
CA ALA A 286 8.12 -23.48 -3.81
C ALA A 286 9.30 -23.57 -2.84
N GLY A 287 10.48 -23.05 -3.23
CA GLY A 287 11.69 -23.13 -2.41
C GLY A 287 11.68 -22.25 -1.16
N LEU A 288 10.93 -21.14 -1.19
CA LEU A 288 10.74 -20.25 -0.04
C LEU A 288 9.55 -20.65 0.83
N SER A 289 8.67 -21.54 0.34
CA SER A 289 7.38 -21.87 0.96
C SER A 289 6.47 -20.64 1.09
N GLU A 290 6.53 -19.75 0.10
CA GLU A 290 5.74 -18.53 0.03
C GLU A 290 4.82 -18.54 -1.20
N PRO A 291 3.60 -17.96 -1.10
CA PRO A 291 2.76 -17.76 -2.27
C PRO A 291 3.44 -16.89 -3.33
N ARG A 292 3.21 -17.17 -4.59
CA ARG A 292 3.69 -16.34 -5.70
C ARG A 292 3.36 -14.87 -5.52
N ASP A 293 2.14 -14.56 -5.08
CA ASP A 293 1.67 -13.19 -4.85
C ASP A 293 2.53 -12.45 -3.80
N THR A 294 2.96 -13.14 -2.73
CA THR A 294 3.87 -12.57 -1.73
C THR A 294 5.20 -12.18 -2.37
N ILE A 295 5.73 -13.03 -3.24
CA ILE A 295 7.00 -12.72 -3.93
C ILE A 295 6.83 -11.53 -4.84
N GLU A 296 5.82 -11.54 -5.72
CA GLU A 296 5.64 -10.52 -6.75
C GLU A 296 5.18 -9.16 -6.21
N ASP A 297 4.42 -9.13 -5.11
CA ASP A 297 3.83 -7.90 -4.57
C ASP A 297 4.59 -7.31 -3.37
N VAL A 298 5.29 -8.14 -2.60
CA VAL A 298 5.91 -7.70 -1.34
C VAL A 298 7.44 -7.73 -1.41
N ILE A 299 8.04 -8.83 -1.90
CA ILE A 299 9.49 -9.03 -1.90
C ILE A 299 10.13 -8.31 -3.09
N GLU A 300 9.78 -8.71 -4.31
CA GLU A 300 10.45 -8.25 -5.53
C GLU A 300 10.39 -6.75 -5.83
N PRO A 301 9.26 -6.02 -5.58
CA PRO A 301 9.18 -4.61 -5.98
C PRO A 301 10.29 -3.75 -5.38
N TYR A 302 10.63 -3.97 -4.13
CA TYR A 302 11.69 -3.22 -3.47
C TYR A 302 13.09 -3.68 -3.92
N LEU A 303 13.32 -4.98 -4.07
CA LEU A 303 14.58 -5.52 -4.57
C LEU A 303 14.90 -5.04 -6.00
N ILE A 304 13.88 -4.96 -6.87
CA ILE A 304 13.98 -4.41 -8.23
C ILE A 304 14.33 -2.92 -8.17
N GLN A 305 13.66 -2.15 -7.30
CA GLN A 305 13.96 -0.73 -7.15
C GLN A 305 15.38 -0.46 -6.69
N LEU A 306 15.92 -1.27 -5.78
CA LEU A 306 17.30 -1.20 -5.35
C LEU A 306 18.29 -1.67 -6.44
N GLY A 307 17.80 -2.25 -7.53
CA GLY A 307 18.60 -2.83 -8.58
C GLY A 307 19.36 -4.09 -8.15
N LEU A 308 18.86 -4.81 -7.15
CA LEU A 308 19.46 -6.06 -6.68
C LEU A 308 19.12 -7.24 -7.60
N ILE A 309 17.92 -7.22 -8.17
CA ILE A 309 17.42 -8.23 -9.10
C ILE A 309 16.81 -7.58 -10.35
N ALA A 310 16.70 -8.37 -11.43
CA ALA A 310 15.95 -8.02 -12.62
C ALA A 310 14.93 -9.12 -12.96
N ARG A 311 13.77 -8.71 -13.48
CA ARG A 311 12.80 -9.61 -14.12
C ARG A 311 13.07 -9.66 -15.62
N THR A 312 13.30 -10.84 -16.14
CA THR A 312 13.49 -11.09 -17.58
C THR A 312 12.39 -12.01 -18.10
N ALA A 313 12.28 -12.16 -19.43
CA ALA A 313 11.35 -13.10 -20.03
C ALA A 313 11.60 -14.57 -19.60
N ARG A 314 12.83 -14.90 -19.24
CA ARG A 314 13.23 -16.25 -18.78
C ARG A 314 13.13 -16.45 -17.27
N GLY A 315 12.95 -15.39 -16.49
CA GLY A 315 12.86 -15.46 -15.04
C GLY A 315 13.58 -14.31 -14.31
N ARG A 316 13.87 -14.53 -13.03
CA ARG A 316 14.54 -13.57 -12.14
C ARG A 316 16.03 -13.81 -12.17
N CYS A 317 16.80 -12.72 -12.24
CA CYS A 317 18.24 -12.75 -12.21
C CYS A 317 18.79 -11.80 -11.14
N LEU A 318 19.89 -12.16 -10.52
CA LEU A 318 20.65 -11.25 -9.66
C LEU A 318 21.44 -10.26 -10.53
N ASN A 319 21.41 -8.99 -10.14
CA ASN A 319 22.26 -7.96 -10.74
C ASN A 319 23.61 -7.83 -9.99
N GLY A 320 24.55 -7.10 -10.55
CA GLY A 320 25.84 -6.85 -9.91
C GLY A 320 25.75 -6.25 -8.49
N ARG A 321 24.74 -5.37 -8.25
CA ARG A 321 24.44 -4.84 -6.91
C ARG A 321 23.97 -5.93 -5.95
N GLY A 322 23.18 -6.90 -6.42
CA GLY A 322 22.72 -8.03 -5.61
C GLY A 322 23.87 -8.91 -5.15
N TRP A 323 24.78 -9.26 -6.05
CA TRP A 323 26.01 -10.00 -5.72
C TRP A 323 26.88 -9.26 -4.69
N LYS A 324 27.09 -7.95 -4.92
CA LYS A 324 27.86 -7.11 -4.00
C LYS A 324 27.21 -7.05 -2.60
N HIS A 325 25.91 -6.94 -2.52
CA HIS A 325 25.17 -6.90 -1.24
C HIS A 325 25.31 -8.20 -0.46
N LEU A 326 25.26 -9.35 -1.15
CA LEU A 326 25.45 -10.65 -0.53
C LEU A 326 26.93 -10.94 -0.14
N GLY A 327 27.89 -10.13 -0.63
CA GLY A 327 29.31 -10.39 -0.43
C GLY A 327 29.82 -11.61 -1.20
N ILE A 328 29.13 -12.04 -2.25
CA ILE A 328 29.44 -13.23 -3.06
C ILE A 328 29.97 -12.75 -4.42
N ALA A 329 31.06 -13.37 -4.88
CA ALA A 329 31.56 -13.11 -6.22
C ALA A 329 30.59 -13.69 -7.29
N PRO A 330 30.22 -12.93 -8.34
CA PRO A 330 29.39 -13.47 -9.41
C PRO A 330 30.12 -14.61 -10.15
N PRO A 331 29.40 -15.60 -10.68
CA PRO A 331 30.01 -16.64 -11.50
C PRO A 331 30.67 -16.03 -12.75
N PRO A 332 31.72 -16.66 -13.29
CA PRO A 332 32.51 -16.14 -14.42
C PRO A 332 31.70 -15.79 -15.67
N GLU A 333 30.57 -16.45 -15.89
CA GLU A 333 29.69 -16.25 -17.06
C GLU A 333 28.68 -15.09 -16.89
N ALA A 334 28.49 -14.56 -15.67
CA ALA A 334 27.54 -13.48 -15.39
C ALA A 334 28.09 -12.08 -15.74
N GLY A 335 29.35 -11.98 -16.17
CA GLY A 335 30.02 -10.71 -16.44
C GLY A 335 29.81 -10.14 -17.87
N GLN A 336 29.04 -10.78 -18.75
CA GLN A 336 28.90 -10.33 -20.14
C GLN A 336 27.60 -9.58 -20.47
N ASP A 337 26.64 -9.44 -19.55
CA ASP A 337 25.43 -8.65 -19.77
C ASP A 337 25.55 -7.19 -19.26
N GLY A 338 26.70 -6.58 -19.49
CA GLY A 338 26.94 -5.14 -19.26
C GLY A 338 26.27 -4.25 -20.32
N LEU A 339 24.96 -4.47 -20.64
CA LEU A 339 24.23 -3.65 -21.62
C LEU A 339 23.38 -2.54 -21.00
N PHE A 340 23.44 -2.32 -19.69
CA PHE A 340 22.63 -1.30 -19.00
C PHE A 340 23.40 -0.42 -18.00
N ASP A 341 24.71 -0.32 -18.08
CA ASP A 341 25.49 0.62 -17.27
C ASP A 341 25.64 2.02 -17.92
N GLY A 342 24.65 2.43 -18.67
CA GLY A 342 24.65 3.72 -19.30
C GLY A 342 23.25 4.27 -19.56
N VAL A 343 22.56 4.79 -18.52
CA VAL A 343 21.69 6.00 -18.59
C VAL A 343 21.53 6.54 -17.16
#